data_4d80c6ce051b6463a8e3c137a448566d
#
_entry.id   4d80c6ce051b6463a8e3c137a448566d
#
_cell.length_a   1.000
_cell.length_b   1.000
_cell.length_c   1.000
_cell.angle_alpha   90.00
_cell.angle_beta   90.00
_cell.angle_gamma   90.00
#
_symmetry.space_group_name_H-M   'P 1'
#
loop_
_entity.id
_entity.type
_entity.pdbx_description
1 polymer ?
#
loop_
_entity_poly.entity_id
_entity_poly.type
_entity_poly.pdbx_seq_one_letter_code
_entity_poly.pdbx_strand_id
1 'polypeptide(L)'
;PLDRFNERYEELRRHPDWHFWPTRPAGDLAHPDFPSFDEVIGQFRSLLQRHPRTTFIGAHVGCYAENLAWVGATLDACPNFYVDPSARIAELGRQPYTARDFFIRYQDRILFGTDHAPAVETYRLYYRFLETRDEYFAYSPKPTPGSGRWRIYGLGLPNDVLRKVYRDNARRVVFGQTDPTPAAIDNRSEEA
;
A
#
# COMPACT_ATOMS: atom_id res chain seq x y z
N PRO A 1 0.00 9.33 -9.92
CA PRO A 1 -0.62 10.51 -10.57
C PRO A 1 0.39 11.27 -11.42
N LEU A 2 -0.08 11.87 -12.50
CA LEU A 2 0.74 12.72 -13.36
C LEU A 2 0.84 14.15 -12.77
N ASP A 3 1.35 14.22 -11.56
CA ASP A 3 1.63 15.49 -10.91
C ASP A 3 3.09 15.87 -11.20
N ARG A 4 3.30 17.04 -11.83
CA ARG A 4 4.65 17.54 -12.16
C ARG A 4 5.51 17.84 -10.92
N PHE A 5 4.92 17.96 -9.75
CA PHE A 5 5.63 18.12 -8.49
C PHE A 5 5.97 16.77 -7.82
N ASN A 6 5.47 15.65 -8.36
CA ASN A 6 5.87 14.34 -7.93
C ASN A 6 7.23 14.00 -8.54
N GLU A 7 8.22 13.68 -7.72
CA GLU A 7 9.57 13.31 -8.17
C GLU A 7 9.57 12.13 -9.15
N ARG A 8 8.61 11.22 -9.00
CA ARG A 8 8.41 10.10 -9.92
C ARG A 8 8.03 10.55 -11.32
N TYR A 9 7.38 11.70 -11.48
CA TYR A 9 7.01 12.25 -12.77
C TYR A 9 8.25 12.49 -13.66
N GLU A 10 9.31 13.09 -13.12
CA GLU A 10 10.54 13.37 -13.87
C GLU A 10 11.30 12.08 -14.22
N GLU A 11 11.34 11.10 -13.32
CA GLU A 11 11.95 9.80 -13.60
C GLU A 11 11.19 9.06 -14.70
N LEU A 12 9.87 8.98 -14.62
CA LEU A 12 9.03 8.33 -15.63
C LEU A 12 9.12 9.02 -16.98
N ARG A 13 9.16 10.35 -17.00
CA ARG A 13 9.27 11.14 -18.23
C ARG A 13 10.57 10.90 -18.98
N ARG A 14 11.65 10.65 -18.28
CA ARG A 14 13.00 10.50 -18.85
C ARG A 14 13.39 9.04 -19.13
N HIS A 15 12.70 8.10 -18.53
CA HIS A 15 13.05 6.69 -18.67
C HIS A 15 12.42 6.09 -19.91
N PRO A 16 13.19 5.62 -20.90
CA PRO A 16 12.65 5.14 -22.18
C PRO A 16 11.70 3.96 -22.03
N ASP A 17 11.93 3.09 -21.05
CA ASP A 17 11.14 1.87 -20.83
C ASP A 17 9.83 2.11 -20.06
N TRP A 18 9.59 3.33 -19.60
CA TRP A 18 8.43 3.67 -18.75
C TRP A 18 7.50 4.68 -19.41
N HIS A 19 7.66 4.90 -20.72
CA HIS A 19 6.80 5.78 -21.51
C HIS A 19 5.45 5.14 -21.80
N PHE A 20 4.47 5.52 -21.03
CA PHE A 20 3.07 5.29 -21.40
C PHE A 20 2.61 6.17 -22.56
N TRP A 21 3.43 7.17 -22.95
CA TRP A 21 3.11 8.17 -23.99
C TRP A 21 4.26 8.35 -24.96
N PRO A 22 4.58 7.38 -25.81
CA PRO A 22 5.77 7.46 -26.64
C PRO A 22 5.75 8.57 -27.69
N THR A 23 4.64 9.22 -27.93
CA THR A 23 4.46 10.12 -29.08
C THR A 23 4.12 11.56 -28.74
N ARG A 24 4.17 11.98 -27.46
CA ARG A 24 3.76 13.34 -27.10
C ARG A 24 4.91 14.29 -26.81
N PRO A 25 4.81 15.58 -27.27
CA PRO A 25 5.74 16.62 -26.90
C PRO A 25 5.84 16.82 -25.40
N ALA A 26 7.02 17.14 -24.91
CA ALA A 26 7.24 17.49 -23.52
C ALA A 26 6.32 18.65 -23.10
N GLY A 27 5.44 18.40 -22.13
CA GLY A 27 4.52 19.41 -21.61
C GLY A 27 3.03 19.10 -21.74
N ASP A 28 2.67 18.16 -22.60
CA ASP A 28 1.27 17.75 -22.76
C ASP A 28 0.96 16.54 -21.86
N LEU A 29 0.33 16.79 -20.72
CA LEU A 29 -0.04 15.80 -19.72
C LEU A 29 -1.43 15.17 -19.97
N ALA A 30 -2.23 15.77 -20.83
CA ALA A 30 -3.56 15.29 -21.15
C ALA A 30 -3.58 14.60 -22.52
N HIS A 31 -4.15 13.40 -22.58
CA HIS A 31 -4.49 12.77 -23.85
C HIS A 31 -6.00 12.96 -24.07
N PRO A 32 -6.45 13.53 -25.21
CA PRO A 32 -7.88 13.79 -25.42
C PRO A 32 -8.73 12.53 -25.38
N ASP A 33 -8.16 11.38 -25.71
CA ASP A 33 -8.87 10.10 -25.80
C ASP A 33 -8.78 9.26 -24.50
N PHE A 34 -8.05 9.74 -23.47
CA PHE A 34 -7.93 9.03 -22.19
C PHE A 34 -8.56 9.85 -21.06
N PRO A 35 -9.27 9.20 -20.14
CA PRO A 35 -9.82 9.89 -18.97
C PRO A 35 -8.70 10.46 -18.11
N SER A 36 -9.00 11.54 -17.41
CA SER A 36 -8.10 12.10 -16.40
C SER A 36 -7.88 11.12 -15.23
N PHE A 37 -6.82 11.33 -14.46
CA PHE A 37 -6.61 10.53 -13.26
C PHE A 37 -7.79 10.63 -12.28
N ASP A 38 -8.35 11.82 -12.09
CA ASP A 38 -9.49 12.04 -11.19
C ASP A 38 -10.75 11.30 -11.65
N GLU A 39 -10.99 11.23 -12.95
CA GLU A 39 -12.08 10.43 -13.50
C GLU A 39 -11.86 8.94 -13.26
N VAL A 40 -10.64 8.42 -13.51
CA VAL A 40 -10.33 6.99 -13.31
C VAL A 40 -10.48 6.60 -11.84
N ILE A 41 -9.91 7.39 -10.93
CA ILE A 41 -9.96 7.08 -9.50
C ILE A 41 -11.37 7.27 -8.93
N GLY A 42 -12.14 8.21 -9.47
CA GLY A 42 -13.56 8.39 -9.17
C GLY A 42 -14.42 7.22 -9.65
N GLN A 43 -14.16 6.71 -10.85
CA GLN A 43 -14.81 5.49 -11.38
C GLN A 43 -14.49 4.26 -10.53
N PHE A 44 -13.23 4.12 -10.07
CA PHE A 44 -12.83 3.06 -9.15
C PHE A 44 -13.67 3.10 -7.86
N ARG A 45 -13.77 4.25 -7.19
CA ARG A 45 -14.60 4.42 -6.00
C ARG A 45 -16.08 4.10 -6.28
N SER A 46 -16.60 4.55 -7.41
CA SER A 46 -17.97 4.25 -7.84
C SER A 46 -18.21 2.74 -8.05
N LEU A 47 -17.21 2.03 -8.58
CA LEU A 47 -17.26 0.57 -8.71
C LEU A 47 -17.42 -0.12 -7.35
N LEU A 48 -16.61 0.25 -6.36
CA LEU A 48 -16.68 -0.30 -5.01
C LEU A 48 -18.08 -0.10 -4.39
N GLN A 49 -18.64 1.09 -4.54
CA GLN A 49 -19.94 1.46 -4.00
C GLN A 49 -21.11 0.73 -4.67
N ARG A 50 -21.01 0.50 -5.99
CA ARG A 50 -22.07 -0.21 -6.75
C ARG A 50 -22.09 -1.71 -6.46
N HIS A 51 -21.00 -2.27 -5.94
CA HIS A 51 -20.89 -3.70 -5.67
C HIS A 51 -20.61 -4.00 -4.19
N PRO A 52 -21.46 -3.60 -3.25
CA PRO A 52 -21.18 -3.67 -1.81
C PRO A 52 -21.06 -5.10 -1.27
N ARG A 53 -21.54 -6.10 -2.01
CA ARG A 53 -21.44 -7.52 -1.65
C ARG A 53 -20.18 -8.20 -2.19
N THR A 54 -19.40 -7.52 -3.02
CA THR A 54 -18.14 -8.04 -3.55
C THR A 54 -17.00 -7.49 -2.71
N THR A 55 -16.12 -8.35 -2.23
CA THR A 55 -14.89 -7.96 -1.58
C THR A 55 -13.87 -7.53 -2.63
N PHE A 56 -13.32 -6.36 -2.48
CA PHE A 56 -12.26 -5.83 -3.34
C PHE A 56 -10.97 -5.68 -2.57
N ILE A 57 -9.87 -6.14 -3.16
CA ILE A 57 -8.53 -5.91 -2.65
C ILE A 57 -7.80 -5.02 -3.67
N GLY A 58 -7.59 -3.77 -3.31
CA GLY A 58 -6.87 -2.80 -4.13
C GLY A 58 -5.38 -2.95 -3.95
N ALA A 59 -4.72 -3.60 -4.92
CA ALA A 59 -3.28 -3.65 -4.94
C ALA A 59 -2.67 -2.24 -4.96
N HIS A 60 -1.42 -2.13 -4.50
CA HIS A 60 -0.68 -0.86 -4.57
C HIS A 60 -1.33 0.28 -3.77
N VAL A 61 -1.93 -0.05 -2.61
CA VAL A 61 -2.72 0.92 -1.81
C VAL A 61 -3.86 1.53 -2.64
N GLY A 62 -4.54 0.68 -3.44
CA GLY A 62 -5.58 1.14 -4.37
C GLY A 62 -5.06 2.06 -5.47
N CYS A 63 -3.78 1.93 -5.84
CA CYS A 63 -3.07 2.74 -6.83
C CYS A 63 -2.97 4.24 -6.49
N TYR A 64 -3.11 4.63 -5.22
CA TYR A 64 -2.99 6.03 -4.81
C TYR A 64 -2.22 6.20 -3.49
N ALA A 65 -1.07 5.51 -3.37
CA ALA A 65 -0.22 5.53 -2.17
C ALA A 65 0.31 6.93 -1.81
N GLU A 66 0.37 7.84 -2.76
CA GLU A 66 0.78 9.22 -2.56
C GLU A 66 -0.29 10.07 -1.85
N ASN A 67 -1.55 9.62 -1.83
CA ASN A 67 -2.66 10.32 -1.17
C ASN A 67 -3.42 9.40 -0.21
N LEU A 68 -2.82 9.13 0.94
CA LEU A 68 -3.42 8.27 1.96
C LEU A 68 -4.71 8.83 2.58
N ALA A 69 -4.92 10.15 2.50
CA ALA A 69 -6.17 10.77 2.92
C ALA A 69 -7.34 10.32 2.02
N TRP A 70 -7.15 10.31 0.69
CA TRP A 70 -8.15 9.81 -0.25
C TRP A 70 -8.42 8.30 -0.07
N VAL A 71 -7.36 7.51 0.09
CA VAL A 71 -7.49 6.06 0.31
C VAL A 71 -8.25 5.78 1.60
N GLY A 72 -7.90 6.48 2.68
CA GLY A 72 -8.59 6.36 3.97
C GLY A 72 -10.07 6.71 3.87
N ALA A 73 -10.40 7.84 3.23
CA ALA A 73 -11.80 8.23 3.00
C ALA A 73 -12.56 7.20 2.14
N THR A 74 -11.87 6.50 1.24
CA THR A 74 -12.47 5.43 0.44
C THR A 74 -12.70 4.16 1.28
N LEU A 75 -11.74 3.79 2.15
CA LEU A 75 -11.90 2.69 3.10
C LEU A 75 -13.05 2.95 4.08
N ASP A 76 -13.19 4.18 4.58
CA ASP A 76 -14.30 4.57 5.47
C ASP A 76 -15.66 4.48 4.77
N ALA A 77 -15.73 4.87 3.48
CA ALA A 77 -16.97 4.86 2.70
C ALA A 77 -17.34 3.49 2.11
N CYS A 78 -16.39 2.57 1.98
CA CYS A 78 -16.56 1.28 1.30
C CYS A 78 -16.12 0.12 2.22
N PRO A 79 -17.01 -0.45 3.06
CA PRO A 79 -16.66 -1.54 3.97
C PRO A 79 -16.13 -2.81 3.29
N ASN A 80 -16.43 -2.99 2.02
CA ASN A 80 -16.02 -4.10 1.17
C ASN A 80 -14.64 -3.90 0.51
N PHE A 81 -13.94 -2.79 0.79
CA PHE A 81 -12.66 -2.46 0.19
C PHE A 81 -11.50 -2.72 1.16
N TYR A 82 -10.46 -3.36 0.70
CA TYR A 82 -9.20 -3.68 1.37
C TYR A 82 -8.04 -3.23 0.49
N VAL A 83 -6.85 -3.10 1.04
CA VAL A 83 -5.65 -2.70 0.29
C VAL A 83 -4.43 -3.53 0.69
N ASP A 84 -3.40 -3.51 -0.14
CA ASP A 84 -2.07 -4.03 0.19
C ASP A 84 -0.96 -3.04 -0.19
N PRO A 85 0.23 -3.10 0.43
CA PRO A 85 1.34 -2.20 0.15
C PRO A 85 2.21 -2.63 -1.05
N SER A 86 1.77 -3.58 -1.86
CA SER A 86 2.53 -4.14 -2.97
C SER A 86 3.18 -3.06 -3.83
N ALA A 87 4.48 -3.16 -4.05
CA ALA A 87 5.30 -2.24 -4.84
C ALA A 87 5.14 -0.74 -4.47
N ARG A 88 4.74 -0.41 -3.23
CA ARG A 88 4.51 0.99 -2.79
C ARG A 88 5.30 1.40 -1.54
N ILE A 89 6.25 0.59 -1.10
CA ILE A 89 7.11 0.98 0.03
C ILE A 89 7.97 2.22 -0.30
N ALA A 90 8.22 2.48 -1.57
CA ALA A 90 8.92 3.66 -2.03
C ALA A 90 8.15 4.95 -1.69
N GLU A 91 6.86 4.98 -2.01
CA GLU A 91 5.98 6.13 -1.78
C GLU A 91 5.60 6.25 -0.29
N LEU A 92 5.24 5.12 0.33
CA LEU A 92 4.86 5.06 1.75
C LEU A 92 6.02 5.45 2.67
N GLY A 93 7.23 4.98 2.38
CA GLY A 93 8.41 5.25 3.21
C GLY A 93 8.96 6.68 3.11
N ARG A 94 8.45 7.50 2.20
CA ARG A 94 8.72 8.95 2.14
C ARG A 94 7.76 9.79 2.98
N GLN A 95 6.66 9.19 3.43
CA GLN A 95 5.68 9.80 4.31
C GLN A 95 5.46 8.92 5.57
N PRO A 96 6.55 8.60 6.33
CA PRO A 96 6.51 7.55 7.35
C PRO A 96 5.50 7.80 8.47
N TYR A 97 5.31 9.04 8.89
CA TYR A 97 4.34 9.39 9.92
C TYR A 97 2.91 9.15 9.43
N THR A 98 2.54 9.70 8.29
CA THR A 98 1.21 9.51 7.70
C THR A 98 0.95 8.04 7.36
N ALA A 99 1.94 7.34 6.81
CA ALA A 99 1.82 5.91 6.51
C ALA A 99 1.65 5.07 7.77
N ARG A 100 2.41 5.35 8.84
CA ARG A 100 2.26 4.67 10.13
C ARG A 100 0.84 4.85 10.69
N ASP A 101 0.35 6.09 10.74
CA ASP A 101 -0.97 6.40 11.27
C ASP A 101 -2.08 5.73 10.42
N PHE A 102 -1.89 5.70 9.10
CA PHE A 102 -2.78 4.99 8.18
C PHE A 102 -2.82 3.48 8.47
N PHE A 103 -1.66 2.83 8.63
CA PHE A 103 -1.60 1.40 8.95
C PHE A 103 -2.24 1.07 10.30
N ILE A 104 -2.03 1.89 11.32
CA ILE A 104 -2.64 1.72 12.64
C ILE A 104 -4.17 1.90 12.55
N ARG A 105 -4.64 2.95 11.89
CA ARG A 105 -6.07 3.25 11.75
C ARG A 105 -6.81 2.15 10.97
N TYR A 106 -6.23 1.72 9.88
CA TYR A 106 -6.86 0.75 8.97
C TYR A 106 -6.28 -0.66 9.09
N GLN A 107 -5.72 -1.02 10.24
CA GLN A 107 -5.03 -2.28 10.50
C GLN A 107 -5.84 -3.53 10.15
N ASP A 108 -7.17 -3.47 10.19
CA ASP A 108 -8.08 -4.56 9.85
C ASP A 108 -8.46 -4.61 8.36
N ARG A 109 -7.91 -3.69 7.57
CA ARG A 109 -8.23 -3.51 6.15
C ARG A 109 -7.01 -3.60 5.24
N ILE A 110 -5.83 -3.88 5.79
CA ILE A 110 -4.56 -3.95 5.07
C ILE A 110 -4.05 -5.38 5.07
N LEU A 111 -3.82 -5.96 3.89
CA LEU A 111 -3.20 -7.27 3.70
C LEU A 111 -1.72 -7.10 3.38
N PHE A 112 -0.92 -8.13 3.60
CA PHE A 112 0.48 -8.14 3.17
C PHE A 112 0.59 -8.55 1.70
N GLY A 113 1.38 -7.82 0.93
CA GLY A 113 1.70 -8.11 -0.46
C GLY A 113 2.96 -7.37 -0.89
N THR A 114 3.71 -7.91 -1.84
CA THR A 114 4.97 -7.34 -2.33
C THR A 114 4.97 -7.00 -3.82
N ASP A 115 4.14 -7.68 -4.61
CA ASP A 115 4.16 -7.61 -6.09
C ASP A 115 5.50 -8.06 -6.71
N HIS A 116 6.19 -8.95 -6.03
CA HIS A 116 7.45 -9.52 -6.49
C HIS A 116 7.42 -11.04 -6.37
N ALA A 117 8.21 -11.72 -7.21
CA ALA A 117 8.47 -13.13 -7.01
C ALA A 117 9.03 -13.38 -5.59
N PRO A 118 8.66 -14.49 -4.94
CA PRO A 118 9.14 -14.80 -3.60
C PRO A 118 10.67 -14.84 -3.55
N ALA A 119 11.26 -13.91 -2.76
CA ALA A 119 12.70 -13.83 -2.54
C ALA A 119 12.96 -13.31 -1.14
N VAL A 120 13.96 -13.89 -0.48
CA VAL A 120 14.31 -13.55 0.91
C VAL A 120 14.61 -12.06 1.07
N GLU A 121 15.34 -11.47 0.13
CA GLU A 121 15.75 -10.07 0.13
C GLU A 121 14.53 -9.14 0.05
N THR A 122 13.53 -9.51 -0.76
CA THR A 122 12.28 -8.76 -0.86
C THR A 122 11.53 -8.76 0.47
N TYR A 123 11.37 -9.93 1.08
CA TYR A 123 10.68 -10.03 2.38
C TYR A 123 11.44 -9.29 3.48
N ARG A 124 12.77 -9.42 3.56
CA ARG A 124 13.61 -8.68 4.51
C ARG A 124 13.45 -7.18 4.38
N LEU A 125 13.35 -6.68 3.16
CA LEU A 125 13.14 -5.25 2.90
C LEU A 125 11.76 -4.79 3.40
N TYR A 126 10.70 -5.55 3.10
CA TYR A 126 9.36 -5.24 3.58
C TYR A 126 9.24 -5.34 5.09
N TYR A 127 9.86 -6.35 5.73
CA TYR A 127 9.92 -6.45 7.18
C TYR A 127 10.67 -5.27 7.79
N ARG A 128 11.84 -4.92 7.25
CA ARG A 128 12.56 -3.72 7.70
C ARG A 128 11.68 -2.47 7.60
N PHE A 129 10.98 -2.30 6.50
CA PHE A 129 10.07 -1.16 6.30
C PHE A 129 8.92 -1.14 7.30
N LEU A 130 8.27 -2.27 7.56
CA LEU A 130 7.09 -2.32 8.42
C LEU A 130 7.44 -2.37 9.92
N GLU A 131 8.50 -3.09 10.29
CA GLU A 131 8.82 -3.44 11.69
C GLU A 131 9.76 -2.45 12.36
N THR A 132 10.70 -1.84 11.60
CA THR A 132 11.75 -1.01 12.19
C THR A 132 11.43 0.48 12.09
N ARG A 133 12.18 1.28 12.86
CA ARG A 133 12.22 2.74 12.73
C ARG A 133 13.51 3.20 12.07
N ASP A 134 14.09 2.35 11.25
CA ASP A 134 15.30 2.67 10.50
C ASP A 134 15.06 3.87 9.60
N GLU A 135 16.06 4.73 9.51
CA GLU A 135 15.99 5.96 8.73
C GLU A 135 16.86 5.86 7.48
N TYR A 136 16.43 6.53 6.42
CA TYR A 136 17.23 6.84 5.23
C TYR A 136 17.90 5.61 4.59
N PHE A 137 17.17 4.52 4.40
CA PHE A 137 17.70 3.29 3.79
C PHE A 137 17.20 3.07 2.34
N ALA A 138 17.96 2.28 1.58
CA ALA A 138 17.60 1.92 0.21
C ALA A 138 16.41 0.97 0.19
N TYR A 139 15.43 1.25 -0.66
CA TYR A 139 14.30 0.35 -0.92
C TYR A 139 14.49 -0.55 -2.14
N SER A 140 15.63 -0.44 -2.81
CA SER A 140 15.98 -1.25 -3.97
C SER A 140 17.49 -1.48 -4.00
N PRO A 141 17.96 -2.65 -4.41
CA PRO A 141 19.37 -2.91 -4.63
C PRO A 141 19.90 -2.31 -5.93
N LYS A 142 19.01 -1.82 -6.80
CA LYS A 142 19.41 -1.27 -8.11
C LYS A 142 20.04 0.11 -7.94
N PRO A 143 21.10 0.43 -8.71
CA PRO A 143 21.67 1.78 -8.72
C PRO A 143 20.66 2.86 -9.13
N THR A 144 19.73 2.50 -10.02
CA THR A 144 18.58 3.33 -10.39
C THR A 144 17.30 2.60 -9.97
N PRO A 145 16.71 2.96 -8.81
CA PRO A 145 15.46 2.37 -8.36
C PRO A 145 14.29 2.74 -9.28
N GLY A 146 13.34 1.80 -9.46
CA GLY A 146 12.25 1.97 -10.42
C GLY A 146 11.22 3.05 -10.08
N SER A 147 11.08 3.43 -8.81
CA SER A 147 10.13 4.48 -8.38
C SER A 147 10.77 5.86 -8.24
N GLY A 148 12.08 5.93 -8.06
CA GLY A 148 12.83 7.18 -7.93
C GLY A 148 14.06 7.05 -7.04
N ARG A 149 14.93 8.06 -7.05
CA ARG A 149 16.26 8.02 -6.43
C ARG A 149 16.26 8.57 -5.00
N TRP A 150 15.32 8.19 -4.20
CA TRP A 150 15.25 8.56 -2.79
C TRP A 150 15.50 7.40 -1.85
N ARG A 151 15.62 7.71 -0.59
CA ARG A 151 15.68 6.76 0.52
C ARG A 151 14.33 6.74 1.23
N ILE A 152 14.06 5.67 1.96
CA ILE A 152 12.83 5.51 2.72
C ILE A 152 13.10 5.35 4.21
N TYR A 153 12.03 5.41 4.99
CA TYR A 153 12.03 5.32 6.45
C TYR A 153 11.08 4.22 6.88
N GLY A 154 11.45 3.48 7.91
CA GLY A 154 10.64 2.43 8.48
C GLY A 154 9.44 2.96 9.26
N LEU A 155 8.37 2.18 9.33
CA LEU A 155 7.14 2.56 10.01
C LEU A 155 7.14 2.21 11.50
N GLY A 156 7.88 1.19 11.93
CA GLY A 156 7.93 0.73 13.32
C GLY A 156 6.54 0.38 13.85
N LEU A 157 5.77 -0.40 13.10
CA LEU A 157 4.41 -0.77 13.46
C LEU A 157 4.37 -1.62 14.73
N PRO A 158 3.32 -1.48 15.57
CA PRO A 158 3.10 -2.36 16.71
C PRO A 158 2.89 -3.83 16.31
N ASN A 159 3.27 -4.76 17.17
CA ASN A 159 3.19 -6.21 16.89
C ASN A 159 1.77 -6.71 16.60
N ASP A 160 0.77 -6.15 17.25
CA ASP A 160 -0.64 -6.48 17.01
C ASP A 160 -1.10 -6.03 15.61
N VAL A 161 -0.66 -4.87 15.15
CA VAL A 161 -0.89 -4.38 13.77
C VAL A 161 -0.15 -5.27 12.76
N LEU A 162 1.12 -5.60 13.01
CA LEU A 162 1.91 -6.48 12.15
C LEU A 162 1.26 -7.86 11.99
N ARG A 163 0.79 -8.46 13.08
CA ARG A 163 0.08 -9.75 13.04
C ARG A 163 -1.15 -9.71 12.13
N LYS A 164 -1.95 -8.65 12.23
CA LYS A 164 -3.12 -8.45 11.37
C LYS A 164 -2.74 -8.34 9.91
N VAL A 165 -1.77 -7.47 9.60
CA VAL A 165 -1.30 -7.23 8.23
C VAL A 165 -0.69 -8.49 7.62
N TYR A 166 0.16 -9.20 8.35
CA TYR A 166 0.88 -10.36 7.82
C TYR A 166 0.02 -11.62 7.69
N ARG A 167 -1.01 -11.76 8.52
CA ARG A 167 -1.73 -13.03 8.63
C ARG A 167 -3.24 -12.90 8.76
N ASP A 168 -3.70 -12.23 9.81
CA ASP A 168 -5.08 -12.35 10.28
C ASP A 168 -6.08 -11.82 9.24
N ASN A 169 -5.75 -10.71 8.59
CA ASN A 169 -6.59 -10.13 7.55
C ASN A 169 -6.71 -11.04 6.32
N ALA A 170 -5.60 -11.64 5.87
CA ALA A 170 -5.63 -12.57 4.75
C ALA A 170 -6.46 -13.82 5.10
N ARG A 171 -6.30 -14.38 6.30
CA ARG A 171 -7.10 -15.51 6.76
C ARG A 171 -8.60 -15.21 6.72
N ARG A 172 -8.98 -14.06 7.23
CA ARG A 172 -10.38 -13.63 7.29
C ARG A 172 -10.93 -13.28 5.90
N VAL A 173 -10.22 -12.47 5.14
CA VAL A 173 -10.74 -11.86 3.91
C VAL A 173 -10.65 -12.80 2.71
N VAL A 174 -9.54 -13.55 2.59
CA VAL A 174 -9.27 -14.42 1.44
C VAL A 174 -9.75 -15.85 1.69
N PHE A 175 -9.55 -16.37 2.91
CA PHE A 175 -9.84 -17.77 3.22
C PHE A 175 -11.12 -17.96 4.03
N GLY A 176 -11.82 -16.88 4.43
CA GLY A 176 -13.04 -16.96 5.23
C GLY A 176 -12.82 -17.58 6.63
N GLN A 177 -11.58 -17.58 7.13
CA GLN A 177 -11.23 -18.17 8.41
C GLN A 177 -11.29 -17.10 9.51
N THR A 178 -12.10 -17.33 10.54
CA THR A 178 -12.06 -16.57 11.78
C THR A 178 -11.04 -17.21 12.71
N ASP A 179 -10.17 -16.42 13.34
CA ASP A 179 -9.32 -16.97 14.41
C ASP A 179 -10.22 -17.53 15.53
N PRO A 180 -9.89 -18.69 16.09
CA PRO A 180 -10.55 -19.11 17.31
C PRO A 180 -10.32 -18.02 18.35
N THR A 181 -11.39 -17.58 19.01
CA THR A 181 -11.29 -16.68 20.16
C THR A 181 -10.20 -17.23 21.08
N PRO A 182 -9.21 -16.44 21.52
CA PRO A 182 -8.25 -16.90 22.50
C PRO A 182 -9.03 -17.52 23.67
N ALA A 183 -8.82 -18.80 23.96
CA ALA A 183 -9.41 -19.43 25.11
C ALA A 183 -9.07 -18.52 26.31
N ALA A 184 -10.06 -18.11 27.07
CA ALA A 184 -9.86 -17.36 28.28
C ALA A 184 -8.80 -18.11 29.11
N ILE A 185 -7.70 -17.46 29.42
CA ILE A 185 -6.67 -18.03 30.28
C ILE A 185 -7.38 -18.28 31.61
N ASP A 186 -7.64 -19.53 31.93
CA ASP A 186 -8.24 -19.92 33.20
C ASP A 186 -7.17 -19.75 34.30
N ASN A 187 -7.20 -18.59 34.94
CA ASN A 187 -6.30 -18.25 36.05
C ASN A 187 -6.64 -19.00 37.35
N ARG A 188 -7.21 -20.21 37.27
CA ARG A 188 -7.59 -21.01 38.44
C ARG A 188 -6.55 -22.05 38.86
N SER A 189 -5.26 -21.79 38.74
CA SER A 189 -4.25 -22.73 39.24
C SER A 189 -3.07 -22.10 39.93
N GLU A 190 -3.29 -21.08 40.78
CA GLU A 190 -2.29 -20.62 41.76
C GLU A 190 -2.92 -20.32 43.13
N GLU A 191 -3.66 -21.30 43.67
CA GLU A 191 -3.99 -21.37 45.09
C GLU A 191 -4.02 -22.85 45.52
N ALA A 192 -2.85 -23.42 45.78
CA ALA A 192 -2.70 -24.61 46.59
C ALA A 192 -1.26 -24.65 47.19
#